data_3b138220c3317d12f056808302017e2e
#
_entry.id   3b138220c3317d12f056808302017e2e
#
_cell.length_a   1.000
_cell.length_b   1.000
_cell.length_c   1.000
_cell.angle_alpha   90.00
_cell.angle_beta   90.00
_cell.angle_gamma   90.00
#
_symmetry.space_group_name_H-M   'P 1'
#
loop_
_entity.id
_entity.type
_entity.pdbx_description
1 polymer ?
#
loop_
_entity_poly.entity_id
_entity_poly.type
_entity_poly.pdbx_seq_one_letter_code
_entity_poly.pdbx_strand_id
1 'polypeptide(L)'
;MTAPTVQTCLWFEDAALEAAETYVRLLPGSAIRHVFPQRGNPGAAFMVQLDLLGQRYSFLNGGPHYRLTPAASIEVHLETQAEVDALWDALLNGGSASRCGWLTDRFGVSWQIIPRALPRLMATDDEAAAARVLQAMMAMV
;
A
#
# COMPACT_ATOMS: atom_id res chain seq x y z
N MET A 1 24.34 21.09 2.06
CA MET A 1 23.09 21.17 1.26
C MET A 1 22.69 19.76 0.86
N THR A 2 21.48 19.36 1.19
CA THR A 2 20.97 18.02 0.83
C THR A 2 20.32 18.08 -0.56
N ALA A 3 20.41 16.97 -1.29
CA ALA A 3 19.72 16.81 -2.57
C ALA A 3 18.20 16.83 -2.35
N PRO A 4 17.43 17.30 -3.34
CA PRO A 4 15.97 17.19 -3.27
C PRO A 4 15.54 15.73 -3.12
N THR A 5 14.47 15.51 -2.37
CA THR A 5 13.88 14.20 -2.16
C THR A 5 12.40 14.23 -2.53
N VAL A 6 11.87 13.06 -2.88
CA VAL A 6 10.45 12.90 -3.17
C VAL A 6 9.91 11.77 -2.31
N GLN A 7 8.74 12.01 -1.71
CA GLN A 7 8.03 10.97 -0.98
C GLN A 7 6.52 11.20 -1.14
N THR A 8 5.76 10.14 -0.98
CA THR A 8 4.31 10.19 -1.09
C THR A 8 3.71 10.43 0.28
N CYS A 9 2.80 11.38 0.39
CA CYS A 9 2.05 11.64 1.62
C CYS A 9 0.65 11.04 1.48
N LEU A 10 0.25 10.23 2.45
CA LEU A 10 -1.11 9.71 2.55
C LEU A 10 -1.80 10.37 3.75
N TRP A 11 -3.03 10.79 3.53
CA TRP A 11 -3.85 11.44 4.54
C TRP A 11 -4.70 10.42 5.29
N PHE A 12 -4.61 10.42 6.61
CA PHE A 12 -5.45 9.60 7.50
C PHE A 12 -6.26 10.50 8.41
N GLU A 13 -7.40 10.04 8.84
CA GLU A 13 -8.18 10.77 9.83
C GLU A 13 -7.43 10.83 11.16
N ASP A 14 -7.05 9.65 11.69
CA ASP A 14 -6.37 9.56 12.99
C ASP A 14 -5.50 8.31 13.16
N ALA A 15 -5.38 7.46 12.16
CA ALA A 15 -4.76 6.14 12.28
C ALA A 15 -3.38 6.03 11.60
N ALA A 16 -2.70 7.15 11.36
CA ALA A 16 -1.44 7.14 10.62
C ALA A 16 -0.37 6.25 11.27
N LEU A 17 -0.20 6.33 12.58
CA LEU A 17 0.81 5.53 13.28
C LEU A 17 0.44 4.04 13.28
N GLU A 18 -0.81 3.72 13.55
CA GLU A 18 -1.26 2.33 13.53
C GLU A 18 -1.11 1.71 12.15
N ALA A 19 -1.46 2.46 11.11
CA ALA A 19 -1.26 2.01 9.73
C ALA A 19 0.22 1.79 9.42
N ALA A 20 1.08 2.73 9.80
CA ALA A 20 2.52 2.62 9.58
C ALA A 20 3.11 1.39 10.28
N GLU A 21 2.75 1.16 11.54
CA GLU A 21 3.21 0.00 12.30
C GLU A 21 2.75 -1.32 11.66
N THR A 22 1.50 -1.35 11.21
CA THR A 22 0.93 -2.50 10.53
C THR A 22 1.68 -2.82 9.24
N TYR A 23 1.89 -1.82 8.38
CA TYR A 23 2.53 -2.05 7.09
C TYR A 23 4.01 -2.43 7.23
N VAL A 24 4.71 -1.82 8.17
CA VAL A 24 6.11 -2.17 8.45
C VAL A 24 6.22 -3.62 8.91
N ARG A 25 5.30 -4.07 9.74
CA ARG A 25 5.27 -5.47 10.19
C ARG A 25 4.96 -6.43 9.04
N LEU A 26 4.03 -6.06 8.16
CA LEU A 26 3.59 -6.94 7.06
C LEU A 26 4.57 -6.98 5.89
N LEU A 27 5.42 -5.97 5.75
CA LEU A 27 6.39 -5.86 4.65
C LEU A 27 7.80 -5.86 5.21
N PRO A 28 8.40 -7.04 5.47
CA PRO A 28 9.77 -7.11 6.01
C PRO A 28 10.76 -6.35 5.12
N GLY A 29 11.67 -5.61 5.76
CA GLY A 29 12.56 -4.69 5.07
C GLY A 29 12.07 -3.25 5.06
N SER A 30 10.93 -3.00 5.71
CA SER A 30 10.36 -1.67 5.91
C SER A 30 10.70 -1.15 7.30
N ALA A 31 10.63 0.17 7.50
CA ALA A 31 10.92 0.76 8.81
C ALA A 31 10.24 2.11 8.98
N ILE A 32 9.82 2.40 10.21
CA ILE A 32 9.41 3.74 10.60
C ILE A 32 10.68 4.55 10.86
N ARG A 33 10.81 5.71 10.24
CA ARG A 33 11.98 6.58 10.39
C ARG A 33 11.79 7.61 11.48
N HIS A 34 10.63 8.24 11.55
CA HIS A 34 10.37 9.29 12.52
C HIS A 34 8.88 9.44 12.77
N VAL A 35 8.53 9.69 14.03
CA VAL A 35 7.16 10.00 14.44
C VAL A 35 7.17 11.43 14.98
N PHE A 36 6.42 12.33 14.33
CA PHE A 36 6.24 13.69 14.80
C PHE A 36 5.03 13.76 15.71
N PRO A 37 5.18 14.21 16.96
CA PRO A 37 4.05 14.30 17.87
C PRO A 37 3.11 15.44 17.48
N GLN A 38 1.85 15.31 17.86
CA GLN A 38 0.88 16.36 17.69
C GLN A 38 1.15 17.49 18.69
N ARG A 39 1.12 18.72 18.19
CA ARG A 39 1.35 19.89 19.04
C ARG A 39 0.25 19.97 20.11
N GLY A 40 0.66 20.08 21.37
CA GLY A 40 -0.28 20.10 22.50
C GLY A 40 -0.76 18.75 22.98
N ASN A 41 -0.40 17.66 22.27
CA ASN A 41 -0.74 16.30 22.68
C ASN A 41 0.40 15.36 22.28
N PRO A 42 1.49 15.29 23.08
CA PRO A 42 2.67 14.49 22.71
C PRO A 42 2.41 12.99 22.66
N GLY A 43 1.30 12.49 23.21
CA GLY A 43 0.91 11.10 23.10
C GLY A 43 0.27 10.73 21.78
N ALA A 44 -0.08 11.70 20.93
CA ALA A 44 -0.68 11.50 19.62
C ALA A 44 0.32 11.83 18.52
N ALA A 45 0.28 11.07 17.42
CA ALA A 45 1.10 11.34 16.26
C ALA A 45 0.44 12.38 15.37
N PHE A 46 1.22 13.34 14.87
CA PHE A 46 0.81 14.25 13.80
C PHE A 46 1.15 13.65 12.44
N MET A 47 2.39 13.20 12.28
CA MET A 47 2.87 12.64 11.03
C MET A 47 3.89 11.53 11.33
N VAL A 48 3.90 10.50 10.47
CA VAL A 48 4.85 9.40 10.54
C VAL A 48 5.60 9.34 9.22
N GLN A 49 6.92 9.37 9.28
CA GLN A 49 7.77 9.12 8.12
C GLN A 49 8.27 7.68 8.17
N LEU A 50 8.13 6.97 7.06
CA LEU A 50 8.46 5.55 6.99
C LEU A 50 8.94 5.18 5.60
N ASP A 51 9.60 4.03 5.53
CA ASP A 51 9.94 3.37 4.27
C ASP A 51 9.19 2.05 4.18
N LEU A 52 8.55 1.82 3.06
CA LEU A 52 7.95 0.53 2.73
C LEU A 52 8.78 -0.07 1.59
N LEU A 53 9.64 -1.04 1.92
CA LEU A 53 10.52 -1.72 0.97
C LEU A 53 11.32 -0.73 0.10
N GLY A 54 11.83 0.34 0.74
CA GLY A 54 12.63 1.36 0.07
C GLY A 54 11.85 2.55 -0.48
N GLN A 55 10.53 2.47 -0.51
CA GLN A 55 9.68 3.59 -0.94
C GLN A 55 9.36 4.46 0.26
N ARG A 56 9.63 5.77 0.15
CA ARG A 56 9.37 6.70 1.25
C ARG A 56 7.95 7.21 1.25
N TYR A 57 7.38 7.30 2.46
CA TYR A 57 6.04 7.82 2.71
C TYR A 57 6.04 8.77 3.90
N SER A 58 5.11 9.71 3.87
CA SER A 58 4.65 10.44 5.06
C SER A 58 3.19 10.07 5.27
N PHE A 59 2.84 9.59 6.45
CA PHE A 59 1.45 9.34 6.83
C PHE A 59 1.02 10.46 7.77
N LEU A 60 0.04 11.23 7.35
CA LEU A 60 -0.40 12.43 8.05
C LEU A 60 -1.76 12.19 8.69
N ASN A 61 -1.89 12.50 9.98
CA ASN A 61 -3.19 12.57 10.65
C ASN A 61 -3.77 13.96 10.47
N GLY A 62 -4.61 14.14 9.45
CA GLY A 62 -5.15 15.43 9.06
C GLY A 62 -6.60 15.66 9.42
N GLY A 63 -7.25 14.67 10.05
CA GLY A 63 -8.68 14.77 10.40
C GLY A 63 -9.59 14.33 9.26
N PRO A 64 -10.91 14.59 9.38
CA PRO A 64 -11.89 13.99 8.47
C PRO A 64 -12.14 14.75 7.16
N HIS A 65 -11.30 15.73 6.81
CA HIS A 65 -11.53 16.56 5.62
C HIS A 65 -11.37 15.82 4.30
N TYR A 66 -10.45 14.85 4.24
CA TYR A 66 -10.20 14.08 3.03
C TYR A 66 -10.24 12.61 3.32
N ARG A 67 -10.58 11.83 2.29
CA ARG A 67 -10.55 10.37 2.35
C ARG A 67 -9.74 9.84 1.19
N LEU A 68 -8.97 8.79 1.47
CA LEU A 68 -8.27 8.06 0.42
C LEU A 68 -9.28 7.32 -0.45
N THR A 69 -8.96 7.19 -1.73
CA THR A 69 -9.80 6.50 -2.71
C THR A 69 -8.95 5.54 -3.53
N PRO A 70 -9.56 4.58 -4.25
CA PRO A 70 -8.79 3.70 -5.14
C PRO A 70 -8.10 4.40 -6.32
N ALA A 71 -8.27 5.71 -6.47
CA ALA A 71 -7.54 6.46 -7.48
C ALA A 71 -6.03 6.47 -7.22
N ALA A 72 -5.62 6.24 -5.97
CA ALA A 72 -4.23 6.03 -5.59
C ALA A 72 -4.14 4.73 -4.82
N SER A 73 -3.14 3.92 -5.09
CA SER A 73 -2.95 2.62 -4.46
C SER A 73 -1.47 2.33 -4.25
N ILE A 74 -1.18 1.49 -3.28
CA ILE A 74 0.15 0.96 -3.08
C ILE A 74 0.21 -0.39 -3.80
N GLU A 75 1.13 -0.53 -4.71
CA GLU A 75 1.29 -1.70 -5.56
C GLU A 75 2.47 -2.51 -5.04
N VAL A 76 2.22 -3.75 -4.62
CA VAL A 76 3.25 -4.64 -4.08
C VAL A 76 3.40 -5.83 -5.01
N HIS A 77 4.64 -6.09 -5.41
CA HIS A 77 4.99 -7.21 -6.27
C HIS A 77 5.68 -8.27 -5.44
N LEU A 78 5.10 -9.48 -5.41
CA LEU A 78 5.61 -10.58 -4.60
C LEU A 78 6.00 -11.77 -5.48
N GLU A 79 6.97 -12.54 -5.04
CA GLU A 79 7.55 -13.62 -5.85
C GLU A 79 6.69 -14.88 -5.82
N THR A 80 6.14 -15.26 -4.67
CA THR A 80 5.44 -16.54 -4.50
C THR A 80 3.96 -16.34 -4.23
N GLN A 81 3.16 -17.34 -4.57
CA GLN A 81 1.72 -17.34 -4.28
C GLN A 81 1.48 -17.33 -2.77
N ALA A 82 2.30 -18.01 -2.00
CA ALA A 82 2.17 -18.01 -0.53
C ALA A 82 2.33 -16.61 0.05
N GLU A 83 3.30 -15.83 -0.46
CA GLU A 83 3.47 -14.44 -0.03
C GLU A 83 2.28 -13.57 -0.42
N VAL A 84 1.76 -13.76 -1.64
CA VAL A 84 0.57 -13.03 -2.11
C VAL A 84 -0.63 -13.32 -1.21
N ASP A 85 -0.89 -14.59 -0.93
CA ASP A 85 -2.03 -15.00 -0.11
C ASP A 85 -1.92 -14.47 1.31
N ALA A 86 -0.73 -14.54 1.90
CA ALA A 86 -0.51 -14.10 3.28
C ALA A 86 -0.73 -12.57 3.42
N LEU A 87 -0.18 -11.80 2.49
CA LEU A 87 -0.34 -10.35 2.53
C LEU A 87 -1.78 -9.93 2.22
N TRP A 88 -2.40 -10.58 1.24
CA TRP A 88 -3.80 -10.35 0.90
C TRP A 88 -4.71 -10.56 2.12
N ASP A 89 -4.59 -11.71 2.78
CA ASP A 89 -5.42 -12.03 3.94
C ASP A 89 -5.22 -11.05 5.08
N ALA A 90 -3.97 -10.66 5.33
CA ALA A 90 -3.66 -9.71 6.42
C ALA A 90 -4.23 -8.33 6.14
N LEU A 91 -4.11 -7.82 4.92
CA LEU A 91 -4.62 -6.49 4.56
C LEU A 91 -6.14 -6.48 4.39
N LEU A 92 -6.72 -7.59 3.97
CA LEU A 92 -8.16 -7.70 3.80
C LEU A 92 -8.92 -7.71 5.12
N ASN A 93 -8.27 -8.07 6.21
CA ASN A 93 -8.89 -8.13 7.53
C ASN A 93 -9.39 -6.74 7.96
N GLY A 94 -10.71 -6.59 8.03
CA GLY A 94 -11.37 -5.31 8.31
C GLY A 94 -11.53 -4.41 7.10
N GLY A 95 -11.05 -4.85 5.95
CA GLY A 95 -11.17 -4.12 4.69
C GLY A 95 -12.16 -4.78 3.73
N SER A 96 -12.03 -4.47 2.46
CA SER A 96 -12.90 -5.03 1.41
C SER A 96 -12.12 -5.30 0.13
N ALA A 97 -12.42 -6.46 -0.48
CA ALA A 97 -11.82 -6.84 -1.74
C ALA A 97 -12.47 -6.09 -2.90
N SER A 98 -11.67 -5.81 -3.92
CA SER A 98 -12.12 -5.28 -5.19
C SER A 98 -11.65 -6.22 -6.31
N ARG A 99 -11.65 -5.76 -7.54
CA ARG A 99 -11.28 -6.59 -8.69
C ARG A 99 -9.77 -6.55 -8.95
N CYS A 100 -9.27 -7.53 -9.69
CA CYS A 100 -7.92 -7.53 -10.27
C CYS A 100 -6.79 -7.50 -9.25
N GLY A 101 -6.98 -8.13 -8.08
CA GLY A 101 -5.96 -8.10 -7.04
C GLY A 101 -5.92 -6.82 -6.24
N TRP A 102 -6.96 -5.99 -6.33
CA TRP A 102 -7.12 -4.78 -5.54
C TRP A 102 -7.90 -5.06 -4.27
N LEU A 103 -7.55 -4.35 -3.21
CA LEU A 103 -8.34 -4.29 -1.99
C LEU A 103 -8.21 -2.91 -1.35
N THR A 104 -9.17 -2.57 -0.49
CA THR A 104 -9.07 -1.42 0.40
C THR A 104 -8.96 -1.96 1.81
N ASP A 105 -7.94 -1.55 2.56
CA ASP A 105 -7.72 -2.04 3.90
C ASP A 105 -8.58 -1.29 4.94
N ARG A 106 -8.47 -1.70 6.20
CA ARG A 106 -9.27 -1.10 7.28
C ARG A 106 -8.94 0.36 7.54
N PHE A 107 -7.81 0.85 7.05
CA PHE A 107 -7.40 2.26 7.19
C PHE A 107 -7.83 3.11 6.00
N GLY A 108 -8.44 2.50 4.98
CA GLY A 108 -8.88 3.19 3.77
C GLY A 108 -7.84 3.26 2.66
N VAL A 109 -6.69 2.62 2.84
CA VAL A 109 -5.64 2.59 1.81
C VAL A 109 -5.96 1.49 0.81
N SER A 110 -5.85 1.82 -0.46
CA SER A 110 -6.03 0.86 -1.54
C SER A 110 -4.71 0.20 -1.91
N TRP A 111 -4.74 -1.10 -2.11
CA TRP A 111 -3.58 -1.93 -2.40
C TRP A 111 -3.82 -2.76 -3.63
N GLN A 112 -2.76 -2.98 -4.38
CA GLN A 112 -2.70 -3.97 -5.44
C GLN A 112 -1.65 -4.99 -5.03
N ILE A 113 -2.04 -6.24 -4.85
CA ILE A 113 -1.14 -7.32 -4.47
C ILE A 113 -0.90 -8.17 -5.71
N ILE A 114 0.28 -8.06 -6.28
CA ILE A 114 0.57 -8.57 -7.62
C ILE A 114 1.68 -9.62 -7.58
N PRO A 115 1.42 -10.85 -8.06
CA PRO A 115 2.51 -11.80 -8.28
C PRO A 115 3.44 -11.27 -9.38
N ARG A 116 4.75 -11.39 -9.20
CA ARG A 116 5.72 -10.91 -10.19
C ARG A 116 5.59 -11.60 -11.54
N ALA A 117 5.02 -12.79 -11.56
CA ALA A 117 4.76 -13.48 -12.82
C ALA A 117 3.80 -12.71 -13.72
N LEU A 118 2.85 -11.95 -13.14
CA LEU A 118 1.81 -11.26 -13.91
C LEU A 118 2.37 -10.18 -14.85
N PRO A 119 3.21 -9.22 -14.40
CA PRO A 119 3.80 -8.25 -15.31
C PRO A 119 4.68 -8.91 -16.38
N ARG A 120 5.39 -10.00 -16.04
CA ARG A 120 6.21 -10.74 -17.00
C ARG A 120 5.36 -11.36 -18.10
N LEU A 121 4.19 -11.91 -17.75
CA LEU A 121 3.25 -12.47 -18.71
C LEU A 121 2.60 -11.39 -19.58
N MET A 122 2.31 -10.22 -19.01
CA MET A 122 1.74 -9.10 -19.76
C MET A 122 2.75 -8.46 -20.70
N ALA A 123 4.04 -8.56 -20.40
CA ALA A 123 5.12 -8.02 -21.22
C ALA A 123 5.54 -8.95 -22.37
N THR A 124 4.84 -10.07 -22.58
CA THR A 124 5.16 -11.01 -23.65
C THR A 124 4.92 -10.38 -25.03
N ASP A 125 5.72 -10.80 -26.03
CA ASP A 125 5.55 -10.38 -27.44
C ASP A 125 4.33 -11.05 -28.10
N ASP A 126 3.77 -12.07 -27.48
CA ASP A 126 2.57 -12.75 -27.96
C ASP A 126 1.34 -11.96 -27.49
N GLU A 127 0.75 -11.20 -28.40
CA GLU A 127 -0.42 -10.37 -28.10
C GLU A 127 -1.63 -11.19 -27.65
N ALA A 128 -1.81 -12.39 -28.19
CA ALA A 128 -2.92 -13.26 -27.78
C ALA A 128 -2.74 -13.75 -26.35
N ALA A 129 -1.51 -14.12 -25.96
CA ALA A 129 -1.21 -14.51 -24.58
C ALA A 129 -1.39 -13.34 -23.62
N ALA A 130 -0.90 -12.16 -23.98
CA ALA A 130 -1.05 -10.94 -23.17
C ALA A 130 -2.54 -10.59 -22.97
N ALA A 131 -3.34 -10.70 -24.04
CA ALA A 131 -4.78 -10.44 -23.97
C ALA A 131 -5.49 -11.43 -23.04
N ARG A 132 -5.11 -12.72 -23.08
CA ARG A 132 -5.69 -13.72 -22.17
C ARG A 132 -5.34 -13.44 -20.71
N VAL A 133 -4.10 -13.03 -20.42
CA VAL A 133 -3.67 -12.68 -19.07
C VAL A 133 -4.46 -11.47 -18.57
N LEU A 134 -4.57 -10.43 -19.40
CA LEU A 134 -5.33 -9.24 -19.04
C LEU A 134 -6.80 -9.56 -18.76
N GLN A 135 -7.41 -10.37 -19.61
CA GLN A 135 -8.81 -10.77 -19.45
C GLN A 135 -9.02 -11.57 -18.17
N ALA A 136 -8.10 -12.50 -17.86
CA ALA A 136 -8.16 -13.28 -16.63
C ALA A 136 -8.03 -12.37 -15.40
N MET A 137 -7.12 -11.41 -15.45
CA MET A 137 -6.91 -10.45 -14.37
C MET A 137 -8.17 -9.59 -14.14
N MET A 138 -8.81 -9.12 -15.20
CA MET A 138 -10.02 -8.31 -15.11
C MET A 138 -11.20 -9.07 -14.53
N ALA A 139 -11.21 -10.40 -14.63
CA ALA A 139 -12.25 -11.24 -14.07
C ALA A 139 -12.01 -11.63 -12.61
N MET A 140 -10.82 -11.36 -12.07
CA MET A 140 -10.49 -11.65 -10.68
C MET A 140 -11.24 -10.71 -9.73
N VAL A 141 -11.70 -11.26 -8.62
CA VAL A 141 -12.40 -10.53 -7.56
C VAL A 141 -11.67 -10.74 -6.24
#